data_1475576dfbb793a32a278bac29d816ca
#
_entry.id   1475576dfbb793a32a278bac29d816ca
#
_cell.length_a   1.000
_cell.length_b   1.000
_cell.length_c   1.000
_cell.angle_alpha   90.00
_cell.angle_beta   90.00
_cell.angle_gamma   90.00
#
_symmetry.space_group_name_H-M   'P 1'
#
loop_
_entity.id
_entity.type
_entity.pdbx_description
1 polymer ?
#
loop_
_entity_poly.entity_id
_entity_poly.type
_entity_poly.pdbx_seq_one_letter_code
_entity_poly.pdbx_strand_id
1 'polypeptide(L)'
;MELPFAESWKIKMVEPIRKSTRQEREQWLKEAHYNVFQLKSEQVYIDLITDSGTGAMSDRQWAAMMLGDESYAGASSFFNLKEVITRLTGFEYVIPTHQGRAAENVLFSYLVHDGDIVPGNSHFDTTKGHIEGRKAIALDCTIDEAKNTQLELSLIHI
;
A
#
# COMPACT_ATOMS: atom_id res chain seq x y z
N MET A 1 1.80 24.42 10.12
CA MET A 1 1.45 23.03 10.52
C MET A 1 2.71 22.44 11.12
N GLU A 2 2.73 22.15 12.43
CA GLU A 2 3.87 21.43 13.01
C GLU A 2 3.86 19.99 12.50
N LEU A 3 5.00 19.57 11.96
CA LEU A 3 5.19 18.17 11.57
C LEU A 3 5.19 17.30 12.83
N PRO A 4 4.55 16.13 12.80
CA PRO A 4 4.60 15.22 13.94
C PRO A 4 6.06 14.84 14.23
N PHE A 5 6.40 14.76 15.52
CA PHE A 5 7.72 14.36 15.96
C PHE A 5 8.02 12.91 15.50
N ALA A 6 9.17 12.73 14.88
CA ALA A 6 9.62 11.39 14.50
C ALA A 6 10.05 10.63 15.75
N GLU A 7 9.34 9.56 16.10
CA GLU A 7 9.66 8.72 17.25
C GLU A 7 10.95 7.93 17.02
N SER A 8 11.76 7.83 18.08
CA SER A 8 12.94 6.97 18.09
C SER A 8 12.57 5.55 18.47
N TRP A 9 13.02 4.57 17.71
CA TRP A 9 12.69 3.16 17.89
C TRP A 9 13.88 2.37 18.47
N LYS A 10 13.57 1.45 19.37
CA LYS A 10 14.48 0.38 19.78
C LYS A 10 14.01 -0.93 19.16
N ILE A 11 14.91 -1.61 18.46
CA ILE A 11 14.62 -2.93 17.88
C ILE A 11 14.64 -3.96 19.00
N LYS A 12 13.52 -4.64 19.22
CA LYS A 12 13.41 -5.72 20.23
C LYS A 12 13.58 -7.12 19.62
N MET A 13 13.48 -7.25 18.30
CA MET A 13 13.60 -8.51 17.59
C MET A 13 14.56 -8.37 16.42
N VAL A 14 15.42 -9.37 16.26
CA VAL A 14 16.37 -9.45 15.15
C VAL A 14 16.18 -10.79 14.47
N GLU A 15 15.91 -10.75 13.19
CA GLU A 15 15.86 -11.94 12.34
C GLU A 15 17.20 -12.10 11.60
N PRO A 16 17.83 -13.28 11.65
CA PRO A 16 19.07 -13.51 10.89
C PRO A 16 18.77 -13.56 9.40
N ILE A 17 19.48 -12.77 8.62
CA ILE A 17 19.39 -12.77 7.17
C ILE A 17 20.57 -13.54 6.59
N ARG A 18 20.31 -14.49 5.69
CA ARG A 18 21.35 -15.20 4.97
C ARG A 18 22.09 -14.26 4.02
N LYS A 19 23.39 -14.12 4.22
CA LYS A 19 24.24 -13.45 3.23
C LYS A 19 24.52 -14.39 2.05
N SER A 20 24.27 -13.89 0.85
CA SER A 20 24.58 -14.60 -0.39
C SER A 20 25.77 -13.98 -1.09
N THR A 21 26.49 -14.79 -1.85
CA THR A 21 27.53 -14.32 -2.76
C THR A 21 26.91 -13.70 -4.02
N ARG A 22 27.70 -12.91 -4.75
CA ARG A 22 27.25 -12.38 -6.03
C ARG A 22 26.91 -13.49 -7.03
N GLN A 23 27.73 -14.56 -7.06
CA GLN A 23 27.51 -15.69 -7.97
C GLN A 23 26.19 -16.41 -7.70
N GLU A 24 25.84 -16.65 -6.43
CA GLU A 24 24.53 -17.23 -6.06
C GLU A 24 23.38 -16.34 -6.55
N ARG A 25 23.45 -15.02 -6.33
CA ARG A 25 22.39 -14.10 -6.76
C ARG A 25 22.24 -14.06 -8.28
N GLU A 26 23.34 -14.04 -9.02
CA GLU A 26 23.31 -14.09 -10.49
C GLU A 26 22.70 -15.40 -11.00
N GLN A 27 22.98 -16.51 -10.33
CA GLN A 27 22.39 -17.81 -10.66
C GLN A 27 20.89 -17.83 -10.40
N TRP A 28 20.46 -17.40 -9.23
CA TRP A 28 19.04 -17.33 -8.86
C TRP A 28 18.22 -16.42 -9.80
N LEU A 29 18.78 -15.28 -10.18
CA LEU A 29 18.14 -14.40 -11.15
C LEU A 29 17.97 -15.04 -12.52
N LYS A 30 18.97 -15.80 -12.98
CA LYS A 30 18.86 -16.58 -14.24
C LYS A 30 17.79 -17.66 -14.14
N GLU A 31 17.76 -18.42 -13.05
CA GLU A 31 16.75 -19.44 -12.78
C GLU A 31 15.34 -18.86 -12.71
N ALA A 32 15.21 -17.67 -12.16
CA ALA A 32 13.96 -16.90 -12.12
C ALA A 32 13.66 -16.18 -13.45
N HIS A 33 14.39 -16.43 -14.52
CA HIS A 33 14.23 -15.74 -15.81
C HIS A 33 14.23 -14.22 -15.70
N TYR A 34 15.00 -13.67 -14.73
CA TYR A 34 15.05 -12.25 -14.37
C TYR A 34 13.72 -11.67 -13.88
N ASN A 35 12.78 -12.51 -13.51
CA ASN A 35 11.53 -12.11 -12.87
C ASN A 35 11.69 -12.20 -11.34
N VAL A 36 11.84 -11.06 -10.68
CA VAL A 36 12.06 -10.99 -9.22
C VAL A 36 10.91 -11.60 -8.40
N PHE A 37 9.70 -11.70 -8.94
CA PHE A 37 8.57 -12.35 -8.28
C PHE A 37 8.69 -13.89 -8.22
N GLN A 38 9.62 -14.49 -8.95
CA GLN A 38 9.89 -15.93 -8.90
C GLN A 38 11.02 -16.30 -7.95
N LEU A 39 11.69 -15.30 -7.34
CA LEU A 39 12.67 -15.54 -6.30
C LEU A 39 11.99 -16.02 -5.01
N LYS A 40 12.66 -16.95 -4.31
CA LYS A 40 12.24 -17.33 -2.96
C LYS A 40 12.64 -16.23 -1.98
N SER A 41 11.85 -16.03 -0.91
CA SER A 41 12.13 -15.00 0.10
C SER A 41 13.55 -15.10 0.70
N GLU A 42 14.05 -16.32 0.93
CA GLU A 42 15.40 -16.59 1.42
C GLU A 42 16.53 -16.17 0.45
N GLN A 43 16.20 -15.94 -0.82
CA GLN A 43 17.12 -15.49 -1.86
C GLN A 43 17.18 -13.96 -1.96
N VAL A 44 16.29 -13.26 -1.28
CA VAL A 44 16.17 -11.80 -1.30
C VAL A 44 16.80 -11.23 -0.04
N TYR A 45 17.92 -10.52 -0.20
CA TYR A 45 18.64 -9.92 0.93
C TYR A 45 17.99 -8.61 1.41
N ILE A 46 17.55 -7.78 0.48
CA ILE A 46 16.81 -6.54 0.74
C ILE A 46 15.56 -6.58 -0.11
N ASP A 47 14.41 -6.68 0.54
CA ASP A 47 13.11 -6.68 -0.13
C ASP A 47 12.54 -5.26 -0.15
N LEU A 48 12.45 -4.67 -1.34
CA LEU A 48 11.86 -3.36 -1.59
C LEU A 48 10.51 -3.46 -2.32
N ILE A 49 10.03 -4.67 -2.56
CA ILE A 49 8.78 -4.94 -3.30
C ILE A 49 7.64 -5.25 -2.33
N THR A 50 7.92 -5.99 -1.26
CA THR A 50 6.92 -6.34 -0.25
C THR A 50 6.65 -5.12 0.64
N ASP A 51 5.66 -4.32 0.27
CA ASP A 51 5.28 -3.08 0.94
C ASP A 51 3.99 -3.20 1.76
N SER A 52 3.20 -4.24 1.53
CA SER A 52 1.89 -4.43 2.13
C SER A 52 1.92 -5.36 3.34
N GLY A 53 1.53 -4.86 4.53
CA GLY A 53 1.30 -5.69 5.71
C GLY A 53 2.54 -6.15 6.46
N THR A 54 3.71 -5.63 6.14
CA THR A 54 5.00 -6.03 6.73
C THR A 54 5.61 -4.97 7.65
N GLY A 55 4.88 -3.92 7.96
CA GLY A 55 5.36 -2.84 8.81
C GLY A 55 5.70 -3.32 10.22
N ALA A 56 6.73 -2.72 10.82
CA ALA A 56 7.05 -2.92 12.22
C ALA A 56 5.88 -2.44 13.09
N MET A 57 5.51 -3.22 14.08
CA MET A 57 4.49 -2.87 15.07
C MET A 57 5.14 -2.55 16.40
N SER A 58 4.66 -1.49 17.07
CA SER A 58 5.08 -1.19 18.44
C SER A 58 4.56 -2.23 19.43
N ASP A 59 5.20 -2.30 20.59
CA ASP A 59 4.72 -3.14 21.70
C ASP A 59 3.29 -2.75 22.16
N ARG A 60 2.94 -1.47 22.06
CA ARG A 60 1.57 -1.00 22.34
C ARG A 60 0.57 -1.44 21.30
N GLN A 61 0.95 -1.47 20.01
CA GLN A 61 0.09 -2.02 18.97
C GLN A 61 -0.14 -3.52 19.16
N TRP A 62 0.92 -4.29 19.48
CA TRP A 62 0.79 -5.71 19.83
C TRP A 62 -0.11 -5.92 21.05
N ALA A 63 0.07 -5.13 22.12
CA ALA A 63 -0.77 -5.19 23.31
C ALA A 63 -2.24 -4.87 22.98
N ALA A 64 -2.49 -3.83 22.20
CA ALA A 64 -3.85 -3.46 21.77
C ALA A 64 -4.51 -4.55 20.92
N MET A 65 -3.75 -5.22 20.03
CA MET A 65 -4.25 -6.34 19.26
C MET A 65 -4.67 -7.52 20.15
N MET A 66 -3.89 -7.80 21.20
CA MET A 66 -4.22 -8.86 22.17
C MET A 66 -5.41 -8.52 23.07
N LEU A 67 -5.74 -7.23 23.22
CA LEU A 67 -6.90 -6.74 23.98
C LEU A 67 -8.13 -6.52 23.11
N GLY A 68 -7.97 -6.67 21.78
CA GLY A 68 -9.08 -6.55 20.84
C GLY A 68 -10.18 -7.55 21.12
N ASP A 69 -11.42 -7.12 20.96
CA ASP A 69 -12.59 -7.96 21.18
C ASP A 69 -13.01 -8.70 19.91
N GLU A 70 -13.50 -9.91 20.07
CA GLU A 70 -14.15 -10.68 19.01
C GLU A 70 -15.68 -10.56 19.17
N SER A 71 -16.33 -10.07 18.10
CA SER A 71 -17.79 -9.96 18.08
C SER A 71 -18.29 -10.11 16.65
N TYR A 72 -19.40 -10.82 16.46
CA TYR A 72 -20.08 -10.90 15.18
C TYR A 72 -20.54 -9.51 14.69
N ALA A 73 -20.99 -8.67 15.62
CA ALA A 73 -21.36 -7.29 15.37
C ALA A 73 -21.16 -6.45 16.65
N GLY A 74 -20.89 -5.17 16.50
CA GLY A 74 -20.78 -4.24 17.63
C GLY A 74 -19.45 -4.34 18.41
N ALA A 75 -18.38 -4.77 17.77
CA ALA A 75 -17.06 -4.80 18.38
C ALA A 75 -16.61 -3.42 18.86
N SER A 76 -16.13 -3.32 20.10
CA SER A 76 -15.59 -2.08 20.67
C SER A 76 -14.39 -1.59 19.87
N SER A 77 -13.57 -2.49 19.35
CA SER A 77 -12.43 -2.19 18.50
C SER A 77 -12.84 -1.45 17.22
N PHE A 78 -13.98 -1.80 16.62
CA PHE A 78 -14.51 -1.10 15.45
C PHE A 78 -14.93 0.33 15.79
N PHE A 79 -15.63 0.53 16.89
CA PHE A 79 -16.07 1.87 17.31
C PHE A 79 -14.86 2.77 17.65
N ASN A 80 -13.86 2.24 18.32
CA ASN A 80 -12.61 2.95 18.58
C ASN A 80 -11.91 3.36 17.28
N LEU A 81 -11.81 2.45 16.31
CA LEU A 81 -11.26 2.74 14.97
C LEU A 81 -12.05 3.85 14.29
N LYS A 82 -13.38 3.75 14.27
CA LYS A 82 -14.28 4.76 13.67
C LYS A 82 -14.07 6.12 14.31
N GLU A 83 -14.05 6.20 15.64
CA GLU A 83 -13.83 7.45 16.37
C GLU A 83 -12.50 8.11 15.99
N VAL A 84 -11.42 7.34 15.97
CA VAL A 84 -10.08 7.84 15.60
C VAL A 84 -10.06 8.35 14.17
N ILE A 85 -10.61 7.60 13.21
CA ILE A 85 -10.65 8.00 11.80
C ILE A 85 -11.48 9.28 11.66
N THR A 86 -12.68 9.34 12.25
CA THR A 86 -13.54 10.52 12.21
C THR A 86 -12.85 11.75 12.78
N ARG A 87 -12.13 11.60 13.90
CA ARG A 87 -11.38 12.69 14.52
C ARG A 87 -10.23 13.20 13.64
N LEU A 88 -9.54 12.30 12.94
CA LEU A 88 -8.39 12.66 12.10
C LEU A 88 -8.79 13.23 10.74
N THR A 89 -9.85 12.72 10.14
CA THR A 89 -10.24 13.02 8.75
C THR A 89 -11.48 13.92 8.65
N GLY A 90 -12.30 13.97 9.69
CA GLY A 90 -13.62 14.64 9.64
C GLY A 90 -14.71 13.83 8.95
N PHE A 91 -14.43 12.64 8.41
CA PHE A 91 -15.44 11.81 7.78
C PHE A 91 -16.34 11.12 8.82
N GLU A 92 -17.64 11.24 8.63
CA GLU A 92 -18.66 10.63 9.51
C GLU A 92 -18.79 9.13 9.29
N TYR A 93 -18.65 8.69 8.03
CA TYR A 93 -18.84 7.31 7.64
C TYR A 93 -17.50 6.62 7.41
N VAL A 94 -17.35 5.45 8.04
CA VAL A 94 -16.17 4.61 7.92
C VAL A 94 -16.63 3.20 7.57
N ILE A 95 -16.23 2.72 6.41
CA ILE A 95 -16.56 1.38 5.91
C ILE A 95 -15.25 0.62 5.70
N PRO A 96 -14.85 -0.26 6.62
CA PRO A 96 -13.65 -1.06 6.45
C PRO A 96 -13.85 -2.12 5.36
N THR A 97 -12.83 -2.30 4.55
CA THR A 97 -12.74 -3.37 3.56
C THR A 97 -11.53 -4.26 3.88
N HIS A 98 -11.48 -5.47 3.33
CA HIS A 98 -10.37 -6.38 3.63
C HIS A 98 -9.03 -5.90 3.05
N GLN A 99 -9.05 -5.03 2.02
CA GLN A 99 -7.86 -4.39 1.43
C GLN A 99 -8.24 -3.20 0.54
N GLY A 100 -7.26 -2.34 0.20
CA GLY A 100 -7.47 -1.12 -0.58
C GLY A 100 -8.12 -1.35 -1.94
N ARG A 101 -7.65 -2.35 -2.70
CA ARG A 101 -8.25 -2.67 -4.01
C ARG A 101 -9.71 -3.14 -3.94
N ALA A 102 -10.14 -3.67 -2.80
CA ALA A 102 -11.55 -3.97 -2.59
C ALA A 102 -12.36 -2.69 -2.35
N ALA A 103 -11.81 -1.72 -1.64
CA ALA A 103 -12.41 -0.40 -1.49
C ALA A 103 -12.56 0.30 -2.84
N GLU A 104 -11.53 0.26 -3.68
CA GLU A 104 -11.58 0.78 -5.06
C GLU A 104 -12.67 0.10 -5.87
N ASN A 105 -12.76 -1.23 -5.81
CA ASN A 105 -13.79 -1.96 -6.54
C ASN A 105 -15.21 -1.55 -6.12
N VAL A 106 -15.45 -1.44 -4.82
CA VAL A 106 -16.76 -0.99 -4.29
C VAL A 106 -17.06 0.43 -4.74
N LEU A 107 -16.10 1.35 -4.59
CA LEU A 107 -16.27 2.75 -4.94
C LEU A 107 -16.57 2.93 -6.44
N PHE A 108 -15.72 2.36 -7.30
CA PHE A 108 -15.86 2.52 -8.74
C PHE A 108 -17.07 1.76 -9.31
N SER A 109 -17.53 0.67 -8.66
CA SER A 109 -18.76 0.02 -9.08
C SER A 109 -20.01 0.90 -8.87
N TYR A 110 -19.92 1.85 -7.96
CA TYR A 110 -21.01 2.79 -7.70
C TYR A 110 -20.89 4.09 -8.49
N LEU A 111 -19.65 4.62 -8.61
CA LEU A 111 -19.42 5.97 -9.17
C LEU A 111 -19.11 5.98 -10.67
N VAL A 112 -18.57 4.89 -11.23
CA VAL A 112 -18.04 4.88 -12.61
C VAL A 112 -18.94 4.07 -13.53
N HIS A 113 -19.36 4.70 -14.63
CA HIS A 113 -20.23 4.13 -15.65
C HIS A 113 -19.54 4.00 -16.99
N ASP A 114 -20.14 3.26 -17.91
CA ASP A 114 -19.64 3.09 -19.28
C ASP A 114 -19.47 4.46 -19.98
N GLY A 115 -18.28 4.72 -20.51
CA GLY A 115 -17.94 5.96 -21.22
C GLY A 115 -17.46 7.11 -20.31
N ASP A 116 -17.47 6.96 -18.99
CA ASP A 116 -16.94 7.98 -18.09
C ASP A 116 -15.43 8.19 -18.28
N ILE A 117 -14.96 9.41 -18.00
CA ILE A 117 -13.54 9.76 -17.99
C ILE A 117 -13.14 10.09 -16.57
N VAL A 118 -12.17 9.32 -16.05
CA VAL A 118 -11.64 9.50 -14.70
C VAL A 118 -10.20 10.02 -14.82
N PRO A 119 -9.97 11.32 -14.61
CA PRO A 119 -8.63 11.89 -14.70
C PRO A 119 -7.85 11.65 -13.40
N GLY A 120 -6.54 11.45 -13.53
CA GLY A 120 -5.59 11.34 -12.42
C GLY A 120 -4.19 11.66 -12.89
N ASN A 121 -3.27 11.96 -11.98
CA ASN A 121 -1.88 12.24 -12.37
C ASN A 121 -1.24 10.99 -13.01
N SER A 122 -1.31 9.86 -12.31
CA SER A 122 -0.90 8.55 -12.80
C SER A 122 -1.69 7.51 -12.03
N HIS A 123 -2.53 6.78 -12.72
CA HIS A 123 -3.36 5.77 -12.06
C HIS A 123 -2.50 4.59 -11.62
N PHE A 124 -2.72 4.14 -10.38
CA PHE A 124 -2.19 2.88 -9.93
C PHE A 124 -2.85 1.73 -10.72
N ASP A 125 -2.17 0.61 -10.86
CA ASP A 125 -2.60 -0.49 -11.73
C ASP A 125 -4.01 -1.02 -11.39
N THR A 126 -4.31 -1.23 -10.10
CA THR A 126 -5.63 -1.70 -9.65
C THR A 126 -6.71 -0.65 -9.87
N THR A 127 -6.42 0.61 -9.63
CA THR A 127 -7.31 1.74 -9.88
C THR A 127 -7.70 1.79 -11.35
N LYS A 128 -6.69 1.77 -12.24
CA LYS A 128 -6.89 1.73 -13.69
C LYS A 128 -7.71 0.52 -14.12
N GLY A 129 -7.36 -0.66 -13.61
CA GLY A 129 -8.08 -1.90 -13.91
C GLY A 129 -9.55 -1.85 -13.50
N HIS A 130 -9.88 -1.25 -12.36
CA HIS A 130 -11.28 -1.09 -11.93
C HIS A 130 -12.06 -0.09 -12.78
N ILE A 131 -11.43 0.99 -13.23
CA ILE A 131 -12.05 1.99 -14.11
C ILE A 131 -12.30 1.38 -15.50
N GLU A 132 -11.26 0.83 -16.12
CA GLU A 132 -11.34 0.27 -17.48
C GLU A 132 -12.21 -0.99 -17.55
N GLY A 133 -12.24 -1.79 -16.49
CA GLY A 133 -13.15 -2.94 -16.37
C GLY A 133 -14.64 -2.56 -16.40
N ARG A 134 -14.96 -1.28 -16.21
CA ARG A 134 -16.32 -0.70 -16.35
C ARG A 134 -16.53 0.00 -17.67
N LYS A 135 -15.61 -0.18 -18.64
CA LYS A 135 -15.60 0.48 -19.95
C LYS A 135 -15.51 2.00 -19.87
N ALA A 136 -14.95 2.51 -18.77
CA ALA A 136 -14.59 3.91 -18.61
C ALA A 136 -13.13 4.13 -18.99
N ILE A 137 -12.71 5.39 -19.10
CA ILE A 137 -11.36 5.79 -19.50
C ILE A 137 -10.62 6.30 -18.27
N ALA A 138 -9.53 5.62 -17.89
CA ALA A 138 -8.58 6.14 -16.91
C ALA A 138 -7.59 7.06 -17.64
N LEU A 139 -7.77 8.37 -17.49
CA LEU A 139 -6.95 9.37 -18.18
C LEU A 139 -5.79 9.81 -17.30
N ASP A 140 -4.56 9.44 -17.67
CA ASP A 140 -3.34 9.92 -17.00
C ASP A 140 -3.01 11.33 -17.47
N CYS A 141 -3.00 12.31 -16.53
CA CYS A 141 -2.80 13.73 -16.77
C CYS A 141 -1.44 14.21 -16.27
N THR A 142 -0.42 13.36 -16.34
CA THR A 142 0.95 13.74 -15.98
C THR A 142 1.51 14.78 -16.96
N ILE A 143 2.34 15.69 -16.46
CA ILE A 143 3.08 16.63 -17.31
C ILE A 143 4.11 15.88 -18.18
N ASP A 144 4.47 16.44 -19.33
CA ASP A 144 5.40 15.78 -20.26
C ASP A 144 6.80 15.59 -19.66
N GLU A 145 7.23 16.49 -18.80
CA GLU A 145 8.49 16.43 -18.07
C GLU A 145 8.58 15.19 -17.15
N ALA A 146 7.45 14.68 -16.65
CA ALA A 146 7.42 13.50 -15.81
C ALA A 146 7.87 12.21 -16.54
N LYS A 147 7.91 12.22 -17.86
CA LYS A 147 8.46 11.12 -18.68
C LYS A 147 9.99 11.07 -18.66
N ASN A 148 10.65 12.15 -18.24
CA ASN A 148 12.10 12.22 -18.17
C ASN A 148 12.58 11.86 -16.76
N THR A 149 13.04 10.63 -16.57
CA THR A 149 13.52 10.10 -15.29
C THR A 149 14.81 10.77 -14.76
N GLN A 150 15.43 11.64 -15.53
CA GLN A 150 16.63 12.40 -15.11
C GLN A 150 16.28 13.77 -14.50
N LEU A 151 15.02 14.18 -14.52
CA LEU A 151 14.59 15.41 -13.89
C LEU A 151 14.22 15.18 -12.42
N GLU A 152 14.68 16.07 -11.56
CA GLU A 152 14.26 16.12 -10.16
C GLU A 152 12.89 16.80 -10.07
N LEU A 153 11.83 15.99 -10.16
CA LEU A 153 10.46 16.47 -10.02
C LEU A 153 9.94 16.20 -8.60
N SER A 154 9.26 17.18 -8.03
CA SER A 154 8.51 16.99 -6.79
C SER A 154 7.07 16.57 -7.10
N LEU A 155 6.34 16.06 -6.10
CA LEU A 155 4.92 15.70 -6.22
C LEU A 155 4.00 16.86 -6.66
N ILE A 156 4.49 18.12 -6.57
CA ILE A 156 3.77 19.29 -7.07
C ILE A 156 3.82 19.38 -8.60
N HIS A 157 4.82 18.76 -9.23
CA HIS A 157 5.04 18.79 -10.68
C HIS A 157 4.48 17.57 -11.43
N ILE A 158 3.95 16.59 -10.67
CA ILE A 158 3.41 15.34 -11.24
C ILE A 158 1.89 15.41 -11.28
#